data_9cfab73c4d36a4e0683cf4ae373f0c1b
#
_entry.id   9cfab73c4d36a4e0683cf4ae373f0c1b
#
_cell.length_a   1.000
_cell.length_b   1.000
_cell.length_c   1.000
_cell.angle_alpha   90.00
_cell.angle_beta   90.00
_cell.angle_gamma   90.00
#
_symmetry.space_group_name_H-M   'P 1'
#
loop_
_entity.id
_entity.type
_entity.pdbx_description
1 polymer ?
#
loop_
_entity_poly.entity_id
_entity_poly.type
_entity_poly.pdbx_seq_one_letter_code
_entity_poly.pdbx_strand_id
1 'polypeptide(L)'
;IPLSRETLWPGTVYADPYGHILVLVEWVPQTADRPGMLLAVDAQPDNSVARKRIWEGTLLFANTGNAGPGFKAFRPLIPAASGKWRALSNNELIGHPEFTAFSLEQDYLTPDDFYASLAKLINPDGLDPKEAYEATLAALVEQIETRVNSVNNGEAYFRKNPRSVIPMPSSAAIFQTLGPWEDYSTPSRDMRLIIAINVLNGLSEKIVRHPELFVLNGKNPEEAKAEIEQRHAKRIQEHGIHYTRTDGSQWELSVAEVLARKPAYEMAYNPNDCAEIRWGAKPDTEEYATCRRYAPAEQRAKMEQYRVWFREVRRPVQ
;
A
#
# COMPACT_ATOMS: atom_id res chain seq x y z
N ILE A 1 -11.34 -6.90 -17.27
CA ILE A 1 -12.67 -6.28 -17.42
C ILE A 1 -12.51 -4.77 -17.66
N PRO A 2 -13.50 -4.09 -18.27
CA PRO A 2 -13.52 -2.62 -18.36
C PRO A 2 -13.50 -1.97 -16.97
N LEU A 3 -12.93 -0.78 -16.86
CA LEU A 3 -13.02 0.06 -15.66
C LEU A 3 -14.30 0.91 -15.75
N SER A 4 -15.38 0.41 -15.19
CA SER A 4 -16.64 1.14 -15.12
C SER A 4 -17.39 0.82 -13.82
N ARG A 5 -18.40 1.63 -13.48
CA ARG A 5 -19.20 1.39 -12.30
C ARG A 5 -19.97 0.07 -12.39
N GLU A 6 -20.40 -0.31 -13.59
CA GLU A 6 -21.17 -1.52 -13.86
C GLU A 6 -20.32 -2.78 -13.71
N THR A 7 -19.00 -2.70 -13.88
CA THR A 7 -18.07 -3.82 -13.79
C THR A 7 -17.40 -3.95 -12.43
N LEU A 8 -17.27 -2.84 -11.68
CA LEU A 8 -16.67 -2.80 -10.33
C LEU A 8 -17.75 -3.00 -9.23
N TRP A 9 -18.35 -4.14 -9.20
CA TRP A 9 -19.45 -4.49 -8.30
C TRP A 9 -19.03 -5.58 -7.28
N PRO A 10 -19.82 -5.84 -6.22
CA PRO A 10 -19.53 -6.90 -5.27
C PRO A 10 -19.31 -8.26 -5.94
N GLY A 11 -18.20 -8.93 -5.60
CA GLY A 11 -17.76 -10.18 -6.23
C GLY A 11 -16.71 -10.00 -7.32
N THR A 12 -16.49 -8.80 -7.86
CA THR A 12 -15.33 -8.51 -8.70
C THR A 12 -14.06 -8.64 -7.85
N VAL A 13 -13.01 -9.19 -8.42
CA VAL A 13 -11.73 -9.35 -7.73
C VAL A 13 -10.71 -8.32 -8.23
N TYR A 14 -9.90 -7.81 -7.34
CA TYR A 14 -8.66 -7.13 -7.68
C TYR A 14 -7.51 -8.11 -7.46
N ALA A 15 -6.71 -8.36 -8.47
CA ALA A 15 -5.50 -9.15 -8.38
C ALA A 15 -4.28 -8.22 -8.47
N ASP A 16 -3.39 -8.29 -7.47
CA ASP A 16 -2.10 -7.64 -7.58
C ASP A 16 -1.12 -8.51 -8.42
N PRO A 17 -0.03 -7.93 -8.94
CA PRO A 17 0.90 -8.65 -9.78
C PRO A 17 1.66 -9.76 -9.05
N TYR A 18 1.50 -9.89 -7.74
CA TYR A 18 2.25 -10.81 -6.88
C TYR A 18 1.38 -11.93 -6.29
N GLY A 19 0.14 -12.06 -6.79
CA GLY A 19 -0.76 -13.15 -6.42
C GLY A 19 -1.70 -12.84 -5.25
N HIS A 20 -1.69 -11.62 -4.71
CA HIS A 20 -2.64 -11.21 -3.69
C HIS A 20 -3.98 -10.85 -4.32
N ILE A 21 -5.08 -11.28 -3.73
CA ILE A 21 -6.42 -11.08 -4.26
C ILE A 21 -7.30 -10.42 -3.21
N LEU A 22 -7.97 -9.34 -3.63
CA LEU A 22 -9.02 -8.66 -2.87
C LEU A 22 -10.36 -8.88 -3.58
N VAL A 23 -11.43 -9.10 -2.82
CA VAL A 23 -12.78 -9.24 -3.36
C VAL A 23 -13.58 -7.99 -3.02
N LEU A 24 -14.11 -7.32 -4.04
CA LEU A 24 -14.98 -6.16 -3.84
C LEU A 24 -16.27 -6.57 -3.13
N VAL A 25 -16.68 -5.80 -2.12
CA VAL A 25 -17.88 -6.09 -1.31
C VAL A 25 -18.87 -4.94 -1.27
N GLU A 26 -18.39 -3.71 -1.44
CA GLU A 26 -19.27 -2.56 -1.31
C GLU A 26 -18.75 -1.36 -2.10
N TRP A 27 -19.68 -0.68 -2.75
CA TRP A 27 -19.47 0.65 -3.32
C TRP A 27 -20.22 1.68 -2.47
N VAL A 28 -19.47 2.49 -1.72
CA VAL A 28 -20.02 3.63 -0.98
C VAL A 28 -20.07 4.82 -1.93
N PRO A 29 -21.25 5.34 -2.30
CA PRO A 29 -21.36 6.45 -3.23
C PRO A 29 -20.80 7.74 -2.60
N GLN A 30 -20.22 8.61 -3.44
CA GLN A 30 -19.90 9.98 -3.07
C GLN A 30 -21.20 10.74 -2.73
N THR A 31 -21.12 11.59 -1.70
CA THR A 31 -22.19 12.54 -1.34
C THR A 31 -21.58 13.94 -1.19
N ALA A 32 -22.41 14.96 -1.01
CA ALA A 32 -21.94 16.33 -0.78
C ALA A 32 -21.02 16.45 0.44
N ASP A 33 -21.21 15.57 1.45
CA ASP A 33 -20.52 15.68 2.75
C ASP A 33 -19.39 14.66 2.92
N ARG A 34 -19.21 13.73 1.97
CA ARG A 34 -18.17 12.70 2.10
C ARG A 34 -17.75 12.11 0.76
N PRO A 35 -16.47 11.73 0.63
CA PRO A 35 -15.95 11.05 -0.55
C PRO A 35 -16.58 9.65 -0.70
N GLY A 36 -16.69 9.21 -1.95
CA GLY A 36 -17.00 7.83 -2.29
C GLY A 36 -15.86 6.88 -1.92
N MET A 37 -16.19 5.62 -1.73
CA MET A 37 -15.22 4.56 -1.45
C MET A 37 -15.59 3.27 -2.17
N LEU A 38 -14.58 2.53 -2.58
CA LEU A 38 -14.71 1.16 -3.04
C LEU A 38 -14.06 0.25 -1.99
N LEU A 39 -14.85 -0.65 -1.39
CA LEU A 39 -14.42 -1.52 -0.31
C LEU A 39 -14.25 -2.96 -0.80
N ALA A 40 -13.20 -3.59 -0.31
CA ALA A 40 -12.89 -4.98 -0.57
C ALA A 40 -12.61 -5.73 0.73
N VAL A 41 -12.61 -7.04 0.66
CA VAL A 41 -12.14 -7.92 1.72
C VAL A 41 -10.88 -8.64 1.29
N ASP A 42 -10.05 -8.91 2.28
CA ASP A 42 -8.75 -9.53 2.17
C ASP A 42 -8.65 -10.67 3.19
N ALA A 43 -8.38 -11.88 2.71
CA ALA A 43 -8.14 -13.02 3.60
C ALA A 43 -6.71 -12.99 4.12
N GLN A 44 -6.56 -13.10 5.43
CA GLN A 44 -5.26 -13.11 6.10
C GLN A 44 -4.81 -14.54 6.40
N PRO A 45 -3.50 -14.80 6.53
CA PRO A 45 -2.97 -16.13 6.85
C PRO A 45 -3.47 -16.72 8.17
N ASP A 46 -3.86 -15.87 9.12
CA ASP A 46 -4.44 -16.25 10.43
C ASP A 46 -5.93 -16.62 10.36
N ASN A 47 -6.49 -16.77 9.14
CA ASN A 47 -7.91 -17.00 8.86
C ASN A 47 -8.85 -15.84 9.21
N SER A 48 -8.33 -14.67 9.54
CA SER A 48 -9.15 -13.47 9.67
C SER A 48 -9.46 -12.86 8.28
N VAL A 49 -10.49 -12.02 8.24
CA VAL A 49 -10.86 -11.26 7.05
C VAL A 49 -10.77 -9.78 7.38
N ALA A 50 -9.92 -9.08 6.67
CA ALA A 50 -9.76 -7.65 6.82
C ALA A 50 -10.53 -6.89 5.74
N ARG A 51 -11.28 -5.84 6.14
CA ARG A 51 -11.86 -4.89 5.19
C ARG A 51 -10.76 -3.91 4.73
N LYS A 52 -10.70 -3.67 3.44
CA LYS A 52 -9.74 -2.76 2.81
C LYS A 52 -10.46 -1.73 1.96
N ARG A 53 -10.04 -0.49 2.02
CA ARG A 53 -10.37 0.53 1.02
C ARG A 53 -9.47 0.38 -0.18
N ILE A 54 -10.04 0.39 -1.38
CA ILE A 54 -9.29 0.41 -2.64
C ILE A 54 -8.80 1.82 -2.91
N TRP A 55 -7.51 2.02 -2.92
CA TRP A 55 -6.86 3.29 -3.25
C TRP A 55 -5.35 3.08 -3.53
N GLU A 56 -4.69 4.05 -4.16
CA GLU A 56 -3.30 3.92 -4.62
C GLU A 56 -2.26 3.66 -3.49
N GLY A 57 -2.55 4.08 -2.26
CA GLY A 57 -1.65 3.87 -1.11
C GLY A 57 -1.62 2.43 -0.57
N THR A 58 -2.55 1.56 -0.97
CA THR A 58 -2.61 0.17 -0.49
C THR A 58 -2.41 -0.88 -1.57
N LEU A 59 -2.53 -0.51 -2.84
CA LEU A 59 -2.46 -1.42 -3.97
C LEU A 59 -1.16 -1.24 -4.73
N LEU A 60 -0.62 -2.36 -5.19
CA LEU A 60 0.48 -2.37 -6.15
C LEU A 60 -0.12 -2.62 -7.54
N PHE A 61 -0.01 -1.64 -8.42
CA PHE A 61 -0.29 -1.80 -9.83
C PHE A 61 1.02 -1.79 -10.59
N ALA A 62 1.40 -2.92 -11.18
CA ALA A 62 2.57 -3.03 -12.01
C ALA A 62 2.26 -3.99 -13.16
N ASN A 63 2.71 -3.66 -14.36
CA ASN A 63 2.65 -4.58 -15.50
C ASN A 63 3.80 -5.58 -15.36
N THR A 64 3.47 -6.84 -15.09
CA THR A 64 4.45 -7.92 -14.92
C THR A 64 4.60 -8.81 -16.15
N GLY A 65 3.87 -8.54 -17.23
CA GLY A 65 3.85 -9.37 -18.44
C GLY A 65 3.14 -10.72 -18.32
N ASN A 66 2.76 -11.12 -17.10
CA ASN A 66 1.98 -12.34 -16.82
C ASN A 66 0.53 -11.96 -16.55
N ALA A 67 -0.34 -12.70 -16.13
CA ALA A 67 -1.78 -12.50 -15.92
C ALA A 67 -2.27 -11.08 -15.50
N GLY A 68 -1.55 -10.02 -15.80
CA GLY A 68 -1.80 -8.59 -15.59
C GLY A 68 -2.43 -8.23 -14.22
N PRO A 69 -2.05 -7.15 -13.59
CA PRO A 69 -2.71 -6.65 -12.37
C PRO A 69 -4.09 -6.07 -12.72
N GLY A 70 -4.88 -5.71 -11.68
CA GLY A 70 -6.13 -4.97 -11.84
C GLY A 70 -7.38 -5.78 -11.57
N PHE A 71 -8.51 -5.23 -11.97
CA PHE A 71 -9.82 -5.82 -11.70
C PHE A 71 -10.17 -6.91 -12.70
N LYS A 72 -10.72 -8.01 -12.19
CA LYS A 72 -11.09 -9.21 -12.93
C LYS A 72 -12.44 -9.73 -12.46
N ALA A 73 -13.19 -10.33 -13.37
CA ALA A 73 -14.40 -11.08 -13.07
C ALA A 73 -14.11 -12.60 -13.19
N PHE A 74 -14.83 -13.39 -12.43
CA PHE A 74 -14.82 -14.83 -12.63
C PHE A 74 -15.40 -15.17 -14.00
N ARG A 75 -14.74 -16.09 -14.70
CA ARG A 75 -15.19 -16.52 -16.02
C ARG A 75 -16.46 -17.35 -15.88
N PRO A 76 -17.55 -16.98 -16.58
CA PRO A 76 -18.79 -17.74 -16.55
C PRO A 76 -18.62 -19.15 -17.08
N LEU A 77 -19.29 -20.11 -16.43
CA LEU A 77 -19.41 -21.47 -16.88
C LEU A 77 -20.83 -21.69 -17.42
N ILE A 78 -20.92 -22.23 -18.63
CA ILE A 78 -22.18 -22.57 -19.29
C ILE A 78 -22.25 -24.07 -19.61
N PRO A 79 -23.45 -24.68 -19.68
CA PRO A 79 -23.60 -26.04 -20.14
C PRO A 79 -23.11 -26.22 -21.59
N ALA A 80 -22.35 -27.27 -21.84
CA ALA A 80 -21.94 -27.67 -23.18
C ALA A 80 -22.84 -28.79 -23.70
N ALA A 81 -22.91 -28.98 -25.02
CA ALA A 81 -23.70 -30.02 -25.68
C ALA A 81 -23.33 -31.44 -25.20
N SER A 82 -22.12 -31.63 -24.67
CA SER A 82 -21.66 -32.90 -24.09
C SER A 82 -22.22 -33.20 -22.70
N GLY A 83 -23.07 -32.35 -22.12
CA GLY A 83 -23.53 -32.43 -20.73
C GLY A 83 -22.48 -31.98 -19.69
N LYS A 84 -21.32 -31.49 -20.13
CA LYS A 84 -20.26 -30.93 -19.28
C LYS A 84 -20.39 -29.39 -19.21
N TRP A 85 -19.74 -28.78 -18.23
CA TRP A 85 -19.59 -27.34 -18.15
C TRP A 85 -18.36 -26.88 -18.93
N ARG A 86 -18.47 -25.76 -19.61
CA ARG A 86 -17.33 -25.06 -20.22
C ARG A 86 -17.29 -23.61 -19.86
N ALA A 87 -16.10 -23.02 -19.79
CA ALA A 87 -15.92 -21.60 -19.66
C ALA A 87 -16.18 -20.88 -20.99
N LEU A 88 -16.79 -19.69 -20.93
CA LEU A 88 -16.89 -18.80 -22.10
C LEU A 88 -15.48 -18.32 -22.50
N SER A 89 -15.23 -18.25 -23.80
CA SER A 89 -14.02 -17.66 -24.37
C SER A 89 -14.04 -16.15 -24.26
N ASN A 90 -12.87 -15.49 -24.46
CA ASN A 90 -12.79 -14.04 -24.51
C ASN A 90 -13.71 -13.44 -25.58
N ASN A 91 -13.74 -14.04 -26.78
CA ASN A 91 -14.59 -13.57 -27.87
C ASN A 91 -16.09 -13.67 -27.57
N GLU A 92 -16.50 -14.72 -26.85
CA GLU A 92 -17.89 -14.87 -26.45
C GLU A 92 -18.32 -13.87 -25.37
N LEU A 93 -17.36 -13.34 -24.58
CA LEU A 93 -17.62 -12.33 -23.58
C LEU A 93 -17.68 -10.92 -24.15
N ILE A 94 -17.08 -10.67 -25.34
CA ILE A 94 -17.15 -9.36 -25.98
C ILE A 94 -18.60 -9.10 -26.41
N GLY A 95 -19.24 -8.11 -25.81
CA GLY A 95 -20.63 -7.75 -26.12
C GLY A 95 -21.68 -8.75 -25.60
N HIS A 96 -21.33 -9.67 -24.69
CA HIS A 96 -22.28 -10.58 -24.10
C HIS A 96 -23.33 -9.81 -23.26
N PRO A 97 -24.63 -10.07 -23.45
CA PRO A 97 -25.68 -9.28 -22.79
C PRO A 97 -25.78 -9.48 -21.27
N GLU A 98 -25.37 -10.64 -20.76
CA GLU A 98 -25.57 -11.04 -19.36
C GLU A 98 -24.29 -11.06 -18.54
N PHE A 99 -23.12 -11.11 -19.17
CA PHE A 99 -21.84 -11.23 -18.46
C PHE A 99 -20.91 -10.05 -18.73
N THR A 100 -20.08 -9.76 -17.75
CA THR A 100 -19.06 -8.71 -17.86
C THR A 100 -18.18 -8.94 -19.08
N ALA A 101 -18.05 -7.94 -19.93
CA ALA A 101 -17.25 -7.97 -21.14
C ALA A 101 -15.77 -8.26 -20.82
N PHE A 102 -15.13 -9.01 -21.71
CA PHE A 102 -13.68 -9.12 -21.72
C PHE A 102 -13.05 -7.81 -22.22
N SER A 103 -12.08 -7.27 -21.48
CA SER A 103 -11.30 -6.09 -21.87
C SER A 103 -9.88 -6.21 -21.36
N LEU A 104 -8.95 -5.69 -22.13
CA LEU A 104 -7.53 -5.53 -21.80
C LEU A 104 -7.16 -4.07 -21.51
N GLU A 105 -8.12 -3.17 -21.42
CA GLU A 105 -7.85 -1.72 -21.28
C GLU A 105 -6.93 -1.40 -20.10
N GLN A 106 -7.07 -2.14 -18.98
CA GLN A 106 -6.23 -1.94 -17.81
C GLN A 106 -4.75 -2.25 -18.05
N ASP A 107 -4.44 -3.15 -19.01
CA ASP A 107 -3.06 -3.53 -19.34
C ASP A 107 -2.29 -2.41 -20.07
N TYR A 108 -3.02 -1.44 -20.64
CA TYR A 108 -2.44 -0.31 -21.36
C TYR A 108 -2.32 0.96 -20.52
N LEU A 109 -2.86 0.96 -19.30
CA LEU A 109 -2.79 2.10 -18.40
C LEU A 109 -1.44 2.12 -17.66
N THR A 110 -0.90 3.32 -17.49
CA THR A 110 0.15 3.52 -16.48
C THR A 110 -0.46 3.40 -15.08
N PRO A 111 0.33 3.15 -14.03
CA PRO A 111 -0.18 3.18 -12.66
C PRO A 111 -0.90 4.49 -12.31
N ASP A 112 -0.40 5.65 -12.77
CA ASP A 112 -1.00 6.96 -12.52
C ASP A 112 -2.37 7.06 -13.21
N ASP A 113 -2.47 6.69 -14.50
CA ASP A 113 -3.73 6.69 -15.25
C ASP A 113 -4.77 5.71 -14.68
N PHE A 114 -4.32 4.53 -14.25
CA PHE A 114 -5.19 3.55 -13.60
C PHE A 114 -5.83 4.11 -12.33
N TYR A 115 -5.02 4.69 -11.44
CA TYR A 115 -5.53 5.28 -10.20
C TYR A 115 -6.33 6.56 -10.42
N ALA A 116 -5.98 7.37 -11.41
CA ALA A 116 -6.76 8.54 -11.79
C ALA A 116 -8.16 8.13 -12.31
N SER A 117 -8.21 7.14 -13.22
CA SER A 117 -9.48 6.59 -13.73
C SER A 117 -10.34 6.01 -12.60
N LEU A 118 -9.73 5.24 -11.70
CA LEU A 118 -10.44 4.67 -10.56
C LEU A 118 -10.95 5.76 -9.60
N ALA A 119 -10.13 6.76 -9.29
CA ALA A 119 -10.51 7.89 -8.44
C ALA A 119 -11.69 8.67 -9.03
N LYS A 120 -11.69 8.89 -10.35
CA LYS A 120 -12.81 9.56 -11.06
C LYS A 120 -14.09 8.74 -11.04
N LEU A 121 -14.00 7.42 -11.17
CA LEU A 121 -15.16 6.53 -11.05
C LEU A 121 -15.77 6.57 -9.64
N ILE A 122 -14.92 6.56 -8.62
CA ILE A 122 -15.34 6.54 -7.21
C ILE A 122 -15.88 7.91 -6.77
N ASN A 123 -15.28 9.00 -7.26
CA ASN A 123 -15.63 10.37 -6.92
C ASN A 123 -15.89 11.20 -8.18
N PRO A 124 -17.04 10.97 -8.85
CA PRO A 124 -17.37 11.63 -10.12
C PRO A 124 -17.49 13.16 -10.00
N ASP A 125 -17.88 13.68 -8.85
CA ASP A 125 -18.03 15.12 -8.59
C ASP A 125 -16.69 15.79 -8.23
N GLY A 126 -15.60 15.01 -8.14
CA GLY A 126 -14.29 15.48 -7.68
C GLY A 126 -14.18 15.57 -6.15
N LEU A 127 -12.99 15.82 -5.67
CA LEU A 127 -12.70 15.96 -4.23
C LEU A 127 -12.21 17.37 -3.91
N ASP A 128 -12.54 17.90 -2.75
CA ASP A 128 -11.84 19.09 -2.25
C ASP A 128 -10.36 18.74 -2.00
N PRO A 129 -9.40 19.51 -2.53
CA PRO A 129 -7.98 19.20 -2.40
C PRO A 129 -7.50 19.11 -0.93
N LYS A 130 -8.07 19.91 -0.03
CA LYS A 130 -7.69 19.93 1.40
C LYS A 130 -8.21 18.69 2.11
N GLU A 131 -9.44 18.28 1.82
CA GLU A 131 -10.03 17.04 2.37
C GLU A 131 -9.29 15.81 1.83
N ALA A 132 -8.96 15.79 0.54
CA ALA A 132 -8.15 14.73 -0.05
C ALA A 132 -6.77 14.65 0.61
N TYR A 133 -6.14 15.78 0.90
CA TYR A 133 -4.88 15.84 1.63
C TYR A 133 -4.99 15.26 3.06
N GLU A 134 -5.98 15.70 3.84
CA GLU A 134 -6.18 15.21 5.22
C GLU A 134 -6.48 13.70 5.25
N ALA A 135 -7.29 13.21 4.31
CA ALA A 135 -7.57 11.79 4.19
C ALA A 135 -6.31 10.97 3.82
N THR A 136 -5.44 11.52 2.97
CA THR A 136 -4.17 10.88 2.58
C THR A 136 -3.19 10.87 3.75
N LEU A 137 -3.08 11.99 4.49
CA LEU A 137 -2.25 12.09 5.69
C LEU A 137 -2.72 11.11 6.77
N ALA A 138 -4.03 11.04 7.03
CA ALA A 138 -4.60 10.11 8.00
C ALA A 138 -4.29 8.65 7.63
N ALA A 139 -4.39 8.29 6.35
CA ALA A 139 -4.04 6.95 5.87
C ALA A 139 -2.54 6.64 6.02
N LEU A 140 -1.66 7.61 5.84
CA LEU A 140 -0.23 7.45 6.12
C LEU A 140 0.01 7.23 7.62
N VAL A 141 -0.61 8.03 8.50
CA VAL A 141 -0.48 7.89 9.96
C VAL A 141 -0.93 6.50 10.40
N GLU A 142 -2.03 5.96 9.88
CA GLU A 142 -2.47 4.59 10.14
C GLU A 142 -1.41 3.53 9.75
N GLN A 143 -0.74 3.71 8.60
CA GLN A 143 0.35 2.81 8.19
C GLN A 143 1.55 2.91 9.14
N ILE A 144 1.89 4.12 9.60
CA ILE A 144 2.96 4.35 10.58
C ILE A 144 2.62 3.65 11.91
N GLU A 145 1.41 3.84 12.44
CA GLU A 145 0.96 3.21 13.69
C GLU A 145 0.96 1.68 13.61
N THR A 146 0.53 1.12 12.48
CA THR A 146 0.60 -0.33 12.24
C THR A 146 2.05 -0.82 12.29
N ARG A 147 2.98 -0.04 11.74
CA ARG A 147 4.41 -0.34 11.79
C ARG A 147 4.99 -0.20 13.21
N VAL A 148 4.59 0.84 13.95
CA VAL A 148 4.96 1.04 15.37
C VAL A 148 4.63 -0.21 16.17
N ASN A 149 3.41 -0.71 16.05
CA ASN A 149 2.96 -1.92 16.76
C ASN A 149 3.85 -3.13 16.42
N SER A 150 4.19 -3.32 15.16
CA SER A 150 5.03 -4.45 14.72
C SER A 150 6.46 -4.34 15.24
N VAL A 151 7.06 -3.15 15.18
CA VAL A 151 8.42 -2.93 15.71
C VAL A 151 8.45 -3.11 17.22
N ASN A 152 7.48 -2.55 17.95
CA ASN A 152 7.37 -2.65 19.40
C ASN A 152 7.16 -4.11 19.85
N ASN A 153 6.37 -4.89 19.12
CA ASN A 153 6.19 -6.33 19.40
C ASN A 153 7.51 -7.09 19.21
N GLY A 154 8.28 -6.77 18.18
CA GLY A 154 9.62 -7.31 17.98
C GLY A 154 10.56 -6.99 19.15
N GLU A 155 10.59 -5.74 19.60
CA GLU A 155 11.39 -5.32 20.74
C GLU A 155 10.97 -6.04 22.04
N ALA A 156 9.67 -6.20 22.25
CA ALA A 156 9.15 -6.94 23.40
C ALA A 156 9.57 -8.42 23.37
N TYR A 157 9.61 -9.04 22.17
CA TYR A 157 10.13 -10.40 22.00
C TYR A 157 11.60 -10.49 22.35
N PHE A 158 12.45 -9.60 21.82
CA PHE A 158 13.91 -9.66 22.07
C PHE A 158 14.29 -9.30 23.49
N ARG A 159 13.55 -8.45 24.18
CA ARG A 159 13.74 -8.22 25.63
C ARG A 159 13.57 -9.51 26.44
N LYS A 160 12.63 -10.38 26.05
CA LYS A 160 12.42 -11.70 26.67
C LYS A 160 13.42 -12.76 26.17
N ASN A 161 13.95 -12.60 24.98
CA ASN A 161 14.80 -13.56 24.28
C ASN A 161 16.09 -12.91 23.73
N PRO A 162 16.96 -12.36 24.58
CA PRO A 162 18.07 -11.48 24.17
C PRO A 162 19.14 -12.14 23.31
N ARG A 163 19.19 -13.48 23.25
CA ARG A 163 20.17 -14.26 22.44
C ARG A 163 19.54 -14.83 21.17
N SER A 164 18.25 -14.61 20.94
CA SER A 164 17.58 -15.14 19.77
C SER A 164 18.01 -14.40 18.51
N VAL A 165 18.10 -15.14 17.42
CA VAL A 165 18.23 -14.62 16.06
C VAL A 165 17.11 -15.22 15.23
N ILE A 166 16.29 -14.37 14.62
CA ILE A 166 15.21 -14.80 13.75
C ILE A 166 15.78 -15.06 12.35
N PRO A 167 15.65 -16.30 11.82
CA PRO A 167 16.12 -16.60 10.47
C PRO A 167 15.41 -15.74 9.42
N MET A 168 16.18 -15.11 8.54
CA MET A 168 15.64 -14.33 7.43
C MET A 168 15.40 -15.26 6.23
N PRO A 169 14.17 -15.31 5.69
CA PRO A 169 13.88 -16.03 4.44
C PRO A 169 14.68 -15.47 3.25
N SER A 170 14.72 -16.23 2.17
CA SER A 170 15.41 -15.80 0.95
C SER A 170 14.44 -15.35 -0.12
N SER A 171 14.86 -14.42 -0.99
CA SER A 171 14.12 -13.94 -2.16
C SER A 171 12.71 -13.44 -1.78
N ALA A 172 11.70 -13.71 -2.60
CA ALA A 172 10.30 -13.31 -2.41
C ALA A 172 9.69 -13.78 -1.07
N ALA A 173 10.25 -14.84 -0.46
CA ALA A 173 9.77 -15.36 0.81
C ALA A 173 9.91 -14.39 1.99
N ILE A 174 10.69 -13.28 1.86
CA ILE A 174 10.67 -12.23 2.88
C ILE A 174 9.30 -11.56 3.02
N PHE A 175 8.47 -11.59 1.96
CA PHE A 175 7.11 -11.03 1.93
C PHE A 175 6.02 -12.06 2.23
N GLN A 176 6.37 -13.35 2.14
CA GLN A 176 5.48 -14.48 2.39
C GLN A 176 5.98 -15.16 3.65
N THR A 177 5.16 -15.24 4.68
CA THR A 177 5.77 -15.61 5.93
C THR A 177 4.86 -16.46 6.79
N LEU A 178 5.52 -17.33 7.53
CA LEU A 178 4.97 -18.08 8.65
C LEU A 178 5.98 -18.00 9.81
N GLY A 179 5.46 -17.89 11.03
CA GLY A 179 6.27 -17.94 12.25
C GLY A 179 6.98 -16.60 12.58
N PRO A 180 8.08 -16.66 13.38
CA PRO A 180 8.66 -15.46 13.99
C PRO A 180 9.11 -14.37 13.03
N TRP A 181 9.43 -14.71 11.77
CA TRP A 181 9.73 -13.69 10.76
C TRP A 181 8.49 -12.87 10.43
N GLU A 182 7.33 -13.51 10.21
CA GLU A 182 6.08 -12.81 9.98
C GLU A 182 5.66 -11.96 11.17
N ASP A 183 5.78 -12.51 12.37
CA ASP A 183 5.34 -11.85 13.59
C ASP A 183 6.07 -10.52 13.84
N TYR A 184 7.37 -10.45 13.50
CA TYR A 184 8.23 -9.35 13.95
C TYR A 184 8.93 -8.57 12.84
N SER A 185 9.02 -9.08 11.61
CA SER A 185 9.55 -8.33 10.46
C SER A 185 8.52 -7.41 9.84
N THR A 186 8.96 -6.46 9.01
CA THR A 186 8.07 -5.47 8.44
C THR A 186 8.19 -5.27 6.91
N PRO A 187 8.64 -6.24 6.08
CA PRO A 187 8.92 -5.95 4.67
C PRO A 187 7.68 -5.47 3.89
N SER A 188 6.52 -6.12 4.07
CA SER A 188 5.28 -5.68 3.43
C SER A 188 4.78 -4.34 3.98
N ARG A 189 4.96 -4.10 5.28
CA ARG A 189 4.57 -2.83 5.93
C ARG A 189 5.48 -1.69 5.50
N ASP A 190 6.80 -1.92 5.40
CA ASP A 190 7.75 -0.92 4.96
C ASP A 190 7.53 -0.54 3.49
N MET A 191 7.22 -1.50 2.62
CA MET A 191 6.86 -1.21 1.23
C MET A 191 5.58 -0.37 1.15
N ARG A 192 4.53 -0.71 1.90
CA ARG A 192 3.29 0.07 1.97
C ARG A 192 3.51 1.47 2.55
N LEU A 193 4.38 1.60 3.55
CA LEU A 193 4.77 2.91 4.10
C LEU A 193 5.46 3.76 3.04
N ILE A 194 6.40 3.21 2.27
CA ILE A 194 7.07 3.91 1.18
C ILE A 194 6.05 4.37 0.12
N ILE A 195 5.08 3.52 -0.23
CA ILE A 195 3.99 3.88 -1.16
C ILE A 195 3.17 5.05 -0.59
N ALA A 196 2.71 4.94 0.65
CA ALA A 196 1.89 5.97 1.28
C ALA A 196 2.64 7.32 1.39
N ILE A 197 3.95 7.29 1.68
CA ILE A 197 4.82 8.47 1.64
C ILE A 197 4.86 9.07 0.23
N ASN A 198 5.01 8.24 -0.81
CA ASN A 198 5.03 8.72 -2.18
C ASN A 198 3.71 9.37 -2.58
N VAL A 199 2.58 8.76 -2.19
CA VAL A 199 1.23 9.27 -2.49
C VAL A 199 1.00 10.63 -1.81
N LEU A 200 1.36 10.75 -0.52
CA LEU A 200 1.21 12.03 0.19
C LEU A 200 2.09 13.12 -0.42
N ASN A 201 3.37 12.83 -0.66
CA ASN A 201 4.32 13.79 -1.25
C ASN A 201 3.95 14.16 -2.70
N GLY A 202 3.32 13.25 -3.44
CA GLY A 202 2.93 13.45 -4.83
C GLY A 202 1.56 14.12 -5.03
N LEU A 203 0.79 14.33 -3.95
CA LEU A 203 -0.59 14.82 -4.07
C LEU A 203 -0.68 16.21 -4.69
N SER A 204 0.21 17.12 -4.33
CA SER A 204 0.22 18.48 -4.90
C SER A 204 0.47 18.46 -6.42
N GLU A 205 1.39 17.64 -6.89
CA GLU A 205 1.64 17.44 -8.31
C GLU A 205 0.48 16.72 -9.03
N LYS A 206 -0.21 15.81 -8.33
CA LYS A 206 -1.39 15.11 -8.86
C LYS A 206 -2.52 16.09 -9.16
N ILE A 207 -2.70 17.15 -8.37
CA ILE A 207 -3.69 18.20 -8.63
C ILE A 207 -3.43 18.89 -9.99
N VAL A 208 -2.18 19.09 -10.34
CA VAL A 208 -1.80 19.71 -11.64
C VAL A 208 -1.95 18.74 -12.79
N ARG A 209 -1.56 17.47 -12.60
CA ARG A 209 -1.65 16.44 -13.65
C ARG A 209 -3.09 16.00 -13.94
N HIS A 210 -3.92 15.93 -12.90
CA HIS A 210 -5.29 15.41 -12.94
C HIS A 210 -6.28 16.39 -12.27
N PRO A 211 -6.40 17.65 -12.77
CA PRO A 211 -7.28 18.64 -12.15
C PRO A 211 -8.76 18.22 -12.19
N GLU A 212 -9.15 17.34 -13.10
CA GLU A 212 -10.50 16.79 -13.24
C GLU A 212 -10.93 15.91 -12.05
N LEU A 213 -9.98 15.52 -11.19
CA LEU A 213 -10.26 14.77 -9.97
C LEU A 213 -10.63 15.67 -8.79
N PHE A 214 -10.50 16.99 -8.93
CA PHE A 214 -10.61 17.92 -7.82
C PHE A 214 -11.60 19.05 -8.08
N VAL A 215 -12.23 19.52 -7.02
CA VAL A 215 -13.09 20.70 -7.02
C VAL A 215 -12.22 21.91 -6.67
N LEU A 216 -11.76 22.64 -7.68
CA LEU A 216 -10.81 23.75 -7.52
C LEU A 216 -11.46 25.09 -7.14
N ASN A 217 -12.79 25.18 -7.18
CA ASN A 217 -13.55 26.38 -6.77
C ASN A 217 -13.08 27.69 -7.45
N GLY A 218 -12.82 27.64 -8.74
CA GLY A 218 -12.36 28.76 -9.55
C GLY A 218 -10.87 29.07 -9.49
N LYS A 219 -10.09 28.32 -8.71
CA LYS A 219 -8.61 28.41 -8.71
C LYS A 219 -8.05 27.66 -9.89
N ASN A 220 -6.87 28.08 -10.36
CA ASN A 220 -6.12 27.26 -11.27
C ASN A 220 -5.39 26.12 -10.53
N PRO A 221 -4.96 25.05 -11.21
CA PRO A 221 -4.29 23.91 -10.56
C PRO A 221 -3.01 24.26 -9.80
N GLU A 222 -2.22 25.23 -10.26
CA GLU A 222 -0.99 25.66 -9.59
C GLU A 222 -1.28 26.40 -8.27
N GLU A 223 -2.34 27.19 -8.22
CA GLU A 223 -2.78 27.84 -6.98
C GLU A 223 -3.22 26.80 -5.94
N ALA A 224 -3.98 25.80 -6.36
CA ALA A 224 -4.40 24.71 -5.48
C ALA A 224 -3.20 23.87 -5.01
N LYS A 225 -2.24 23.57 -5.90
CA LYS A 225 -0.97 22.94 -5.56
C LYS A 225 -0.24 23.71 -4.47
N ALA A 226 -0.03 25.02 -4.64
CA ALA A 226 0.68 25.85 -3.67
C ALA A 226 0.02 25.84 -2.28
N GLU A 227 -1.32 25.86 -2.23
CA GLU A 227 -2.06 25.71 -0.96
C GLU A 227 -1.82 24.37 -0.28
N ILE A 228 -1.79 23.28 -1.05
CA ILE A 228 -1.53 21.95 -0.49
C ILE A 228 -0.08 21.81 -0.05
N GLU A 229 0.88 22.38 -0.76
CA GLU A 229 2.30 22.40 -0.32
C GLU A 229 2.48 23.17 1.00
N GLN A 230 1.84 24.32 1.13
CA GLN A 230 1.85 25.07 2.39
C GLN A 230 1.19 24.30 3.54
N ARG A 231 0.04 23.66 3.27
CA ARG A 231 -0.64 22.80 4.25
C ARG A 231 0.23 21.60 4.63
N HIS A 232 0.85 20.95 3.67
CA HIS A 232 1.75 19.82 3.89
C HIS A 232 2.89 20.19 4.84
N ALA A 233 3.63 21.28 4.54
CA ALA A 233 4.75 21.73 5.35
C ALA A 233 4.36 21.97 6.83
N LYS A 234 3.13 22.42 7.09
CA LYS A 234 2.61 22.63 8.44
C LYS A 234 2.15 21.31 9.08
N ARG A 235 1.29 20.56 8.40
CA ARG A 235 0.58 19.39 8.98
C ARG A 235 1.51 18.24 9.36
N ILE A 236 2.56 18.00 8.58
CA ILE A 236 3.54 16.94 8.89
C ILE A 236 4.36 17.22 10.15
N GLN A 237 4.44 18.47 10.60
CA GLN A 237 5.08 18.86 11.87
C GLN A 237 4.14 18.72 13.08
N GLU A 238 2.83 18.82 12.86
CA GLU A 238 1.82 18.78 13.92
C GLU A 238 1.48 17.34 14.35
N HIS A 239 1.82 16.34 13.55
CA HIS A 239 1.58 14.94 13.86
C HIS A 239 2.86 14.25 14.31
N GLY A 240 2.81 13.61 15.47
CA GLY A 240 3.91 12.82 16.01
C GLY A 240 3.49 11.37 16.24
N ILE A 241 4.49 10.50 16.30
CA ILE A 241 4.35 9.08 16.68
C ILE A 241 5.38 8.77 17.76
N HIS A 242 5.06 7.77 18.58
CA HIS A 242 5.97 7.27 19.61
C HIS A 242 6.31 5.81 19.32
N TYR A 243 7.59 5.48 19.39
CA TYR A 243 8.03 4.09 19.36
C TYR A 243 8.88 3.74 20.57
N THR A 244 8.94 2.47 20.90
CA THR A 244 9.73 1.97 22.03
C THR A 244 11.15 1.65 21.58
N ARG A 245 12.15 2.33 22.14
CA ARG A 245 13.57 2.04 21.92
C ARG A 245 13.98 0.71 22.54
N THR A 246 15.18 0.24 22.19
CA THR A 246 15.71 -1.05 22.64
C THR A 246 15.82 -1.16 24.17
N ASP A 247 16.09 -0.07 24.86
CA ASP A 247 16.14 0.00 26.33
C ASP A 247 14.75 0.08 27.01
N GLY A 248 13.68 0.20 26.22
CA GLY A 248 12.30 0.33 26.70
C GLY A 248 11.81 1.76 26.85
N SER A 249 12.67 2.77 26.69
CA SER A 249 12.25 4.18 26.70
C SER A 249 11.44 4.52 25.45
N GLN A 250 10.63 5.58 25.55
CA GLN A 250 9.86 6.09 24.40
C GLN A 250 10.66 7.15 23.64
N TRP A 251 10.53 7.14 22.32
CA TRP A 251 11.05 8.16 21.45
C TRP A 251 9.95 8.71 20.55
N GLU A 252 9.91 10.02 20.40
CA GLU A 252 8.94 10.69 19.55
C GLU A 252 9.57 11.06 18.21
N LEU A 253 8.81 10.86 17.12
CA LEU A 253 9.13 11.34 15.78
C LEU A 253 7.93 12.11 15.23
N SER A 254 8.18 13.25 14.63
CA SER A 254 7.19 13.91 13.78
C SER A 254 6.98 13.11 12.48
N VAL A 255 5.82 13.28 11.84
CA VAL A 255 5.60 12.73 10.49
C VAL A 255 6.63 13.27 9.52
N ALA A 256 7.05 14.53 9.66
CA ALA A 256 8.13 15.11 8.83
C ALA A 256 9.43 14.31 8.92
N GLU A 257 9.83 13.89 10.11
CA GLU A 257 11.02 13.03 10.28
C GLU A 257 10.81 11.66 9.67
N VAL A 258 9.63 11.06 9.80
CA VAL A 258 9.30 9.79 9.14
C VAL A 258 9.43 9.92 7.62
N LEU A 259 8.90 10.99 7.02
CA LEU A 259 9.02 11.26 5.57
C LEU A 259 10.50 11.43 5.16
N ALA A 260 11.28 12.17 5.93
CA ALA A 260 12.71 12.40 5.65
C ALA A 260 13.54 11.09 5.73
N ARG A 261 13.06 10.11 6.50
CA ARG A 261 13.73 8.81 6.68
C ARG A 261 13.28 7.75 5.66
N LYS A 262 12.49 8.11 4.65
CA LYS A 262 12.04 7.16 3.60
C LYS A 262 13.15 6.26 3.06
N PRO A 263 14.37 6.74 2.73
CA PRO A 263 15.46 5.87 2.23
C PRO A 263 15.91 4.79 3.23
N ALA A 264 15.74 5.02 4.54
CA ALA A 264 16.07 4.02 5.55
C ALA A 264 15.09 2.85 5.54
N TYR A 265 13.82 3.07 5.21
CA TYR A 265 12.80 2.02 5.16
C TYR A 265 13.02 0.99 4.06
N GLU A 266 13.91 1.27 3.08
CA GLU A 266 14.37 0.28 2.11
C GLU A 266 15.12 -0.91 2.77
N MET A 267 15.64 -0.71 3.99
CA MET A 267 16.51 -1.65 4.74
C MET A 267 16.08 -1.84 6.21
N ALA A 268 14.89 -1.41 6.60
CA ALA A 268 14.47 -1.31 8.00
C ALA A 268 13.61 -2.49 8.50
N TYR A 269 13.34 -3.45 7.64
CA TYR A 269 12.35 -4.52 7.87
C TYR A 269 12.85 -5.69 8.72
N ASN A 270 14.16 -5.81 8.99
CA ASN A 270 14.71 -6.96 9.71
C ASN A 270 14.49 -6.83 11.22
N PRO A 271 13.82 -7.79 11.87
CA PRO A 271 13.54 -7.72 13.30
C PRO A 271 14.78 -7.88 14.17
N ASN A 272 15.88 -8.45 13.63
CA ASN A 272 17.12 -8.61 14.37
C ASN A 272 17.89 -7.28 14.56
N ASP A 273 17.52 -6.22 13.84
CA ASP A 273 18.01 -4.88 14.13
C ASP A 273 17.24 -4.26 15.31
N CYS A 274 17.93 -3.39 16.05
CA CYS A 274 17.29 -2.60 17.09
C CYS A 274 16.20 -1.67 16.54
N ALA A 275 15.24 -1.24 17.37
CA ALA A 275 14.17 -0.35 16.96
C ALA A 275 14.70 0.94 16.32
N GLU A 276 15.79 1.49 16.86
CA GLU A 276 16.41 2.72 16.40
C GLU A 276 16.86 2.61 14.92
N ILE A 277 17.53 1.52 14.55
CA ILE A 277 17.89 1.23 13.14
C ILE A 277 16.63 1.07 12.31
N ARG A 278 15.63 0.36 12.81
CA ARG A 278 14.36 0.12 12.11
C ARG A 278 13.55 1.40 11.90
N TRP A 279 13.79 2.44 12.72
CA TRP A 279 13.21 3.77 12.52
C TRP A 279 14.17 4.74 11.81
N GLY A 280 15.33 4.27 11.35
CA GLY A 280 16.28 5.06 10.58
C GLY A 280 17.01 6.12 11.40
N ALA A 281 17.16 5.90 12.71
CA ALA A 281 17.99 6.74 13.57
C ALA A 281 19.44 6.78 13.05
N LYS A 282 20.03 7.98 13.06
CA LYS A 282 21.42 8.15 12.61
C LYS A 282 22.37 7.72 13.72
N PRO A 283 23.48 7.04 13.40
CA PRO A 283 24.57 6.83 14.35
C PRO A 283 24.97 8.13 15.04
N ASP A 284 25.47 8.04 16.27
CA ASP A 284 25.95 9.16 17.09
C ASP A 284 24.86 10.17 17.52
N THR A 285 23.59 9.82 17.41
CA THR A 285 22.47 10.60 17.95
C THR A 285 21.98 10.03 19.29
N GLU A 286 21.32 10.86 20.09
CA GLU A 286 20.64 10.44 21.33
C GLU A 286 19.62 9.32 21.06
N GLU A 287 18.88 9.43 19.96
CA GLU A 287 17.93 8.39 19.52
C GLU A 287 18.62 7.03 19.35
N TYR A 288 19.80 7.01 18.74
CA TYR A 288 20.56 5.79 18.44
C TYR A 288 21.30 5.23 19.67
N ALA A 289 21.51 6.03 20.71
CA ALA A 289 22.38 5.72 21.84
C ALA A 289 21.99 4.41 22.60
N THR A 290 20.75 3.96 22.48
CA THR A 290 20.24 2.74 23.14
C THR A 290 20.35 1.49 22.27
N CYS A 291 20.70 1.61 20.98
CA CYS A 291 20.85 0.48 20.06
C CYS A 291 22.02 -0.45 20.49
N ARG A 292 21.74 -1.75 20.67
CA ARG A 292 22.71 -2.78 21.06
C ARG A 292 22.55 -4.08 20.27
N ARG A 293 21.63 -4.12 19.32
CA ARG A 293 21.31 -5.32 18.54
C ARG A 293 21.35 -5.01 17.06
N TYR A 294 22.01 -5.88 16.31
CA TYR A 294 22.20 -5.75 14.87
C TYR A 294 21.86 -7.06 14.17
N ALA A 295 21.22 -6.96 13.02
CA ALA A 295 21.00 -8.12 12.17
C ALA A 295 22.35 -8.77 11.77
N PRO A 296 22.43 -10.10 11.67
CA PRO A 296 23.64 -10.80 11.20
C PRO A 296 24.12 -10.24 9.87
N ALA A 297 25.47 -10.19 9.69
CA ALA A 297 26.09 -9.63 8.50
C ALA A 297 25.60 -10.28 7.19
N GLU A 298 25.37 -11.60 7.21
CA GLU A 298 24.81 -12.34 6.08
C GLU A 298 23.38 -11.91 5.70
N GLN A 299 22.55 -11.59 6.71
CA GLN A 299 21.21 -11.07 6.48
C GLN A 299 21.26 -9.64 5.93
N ARG A 300 22.15 -8.80 6.45
CA ARG A 300 22.36 -7.44 5.92
C ARG A 300 22.83 -7.46 4.47
N ALA A 301 23.72 -8.37 4.10
CA ALA A 301 24.18 -8.52 2.72
C ALA A 301 23.00 -8.91 1.78
N LYS A 302 22.10 -9.78 2.22
CA LYS A 302 20.88 -10.10 1.45
C LYS A 302 19.94 -8.89 1.36
N MET A 303 19.74 -8.15 2.46
CA MET A 303 18.91 -6.94 2.46
C MET A 303 19.42 -5.91 1.46
N GLU A 304 20.75 -5.72 1.35
CA GLU A 304 21.32 -4.81 0.35
C GLU A 304 21.00 -5.24 -1.09
N GLN A 305 21.03 -6.56 -1.37
CA GLN A 305 20.60 -7.08 -2.68
C GLN A 305 19.11 -6.84 -2.94
N TYR A 306 18.26 -6.92 -1.89
CA TYR A 306 16.80 -6.77 -2.01
C TYR A 306 16.33 -5.32 -1.94
N ARG A 307 17.23 -4.40 -1.60
CA ARG A 307 16.93 -2.97 -1.44
C ARG A 307 16.28 -2.37 -2.67
N VAL A 308 16.64 -2.81 -3.86
CA VAL A 308 16.06 -2.37 -5.13
C VAL A 308 14.55 -2.58 -5.20
N TRP A 309 14.02 -3.64 -4.57
CA TRP A 309 12.59 -3.91 -4.57
C TRP A 309 11.79 -2.84 -3.82
N PHE A 310 12.34 -2.36 -2.71
CA PHE A 310 11.73 -1.28 -1.93
C PHE A 310 11.86 0.08 -2.63
N ARG A 311 13.04 0.36 -3.22
CA ARG A 311 13.29 1.59 -3.95
C ARG A 311 12.38 1.72 -5.18
N GLU A 312 12.18 0.64 -5.91
CA GLU A 312 11.33 0.58 -7.10
C GLU A 312 9.88 0.23 -6.78
N VAL A 313 9.55 0.03 -5.50
CA VAL A 313 8.21 -0.34 -5.03
C VAL A 313 7.65 -1.54 -5.82
N ARG A 314 8.45 -2.56 -5.99
CA ARG A 314 8.06 -3.81 -6.63
C ARG A 314 8.52 -5.01 -5.82
N ARG A 315 7.77 -6.11 -5.89
CA ARG A 315 8.22 -7.38 -5.34
C ARG A 315 8.90 -8.21 -6.44
N PRO A 316 9.82 -9.12 -6.10
CA PRO A 316 10.33 -10.07 -7.09
C PRO A 316 9.20 -10.95 -7.59
N VAL A 317 9.20 -11.26 -8.88
CA VAL A 317 8.32 -12.27 -9.47
C VAL A 317 8.72 -13.63 -8.92
N GLN A 318 7.74 -14.44 -8.55
CA GLN A 318 7.95 -15.80 -8.06
C GLN A 318 8.24 -16.75 -9.20
#